data_ab04c07af0c0c02022a2cf2e7bf68c58
#
_entry.id   ab04c07af0c0c02022a2cf2e7bf68c58
#
_cell.length_a   1.000
_cell.length_b   1.000
_cell.length_c   1.000
_cell.angle_alpha   90.00
_cell.angle_beta   90.00
_cell.angle_gamma   90.00
#
_symmetry.space_group_name_H-M   'P 1'
#
loop_
_entity.id
_entity.type
_entity.pdbx_description
1 polymer ?
#
loop_
_entity_poly.entity_id
_entity_poly.type
_entity_poly.pdbx_seq_one_letter_code
_entity_poly.pdbx_strand_id
1 'polypeptide(L)'
;MGRKWEESGKKVVLISSHSLSHRHFVTESPLPEDMSREHIYNHSQYVWDMKLVDLMRDGKMKEVIDIMPEFTEQTIAETEAGGLTWMMAAMGYPEYPAEIYGYQSVIGTGNLIAAWDPLEATREIVL
;
A
#
# COMPACT_ATOMS: atom_id res chain seq x y z
N MET A 1 0.97 16.77 15.05
CA MET A 1 0.20 16.00 16.04
C MET A 1 1.11 14.95 16.65
N GLY A 2 1.54 15.16 17.88
CA GLY A 2 2.48 14.25 18.54
C GLY A 2 1.91 12.85 18.77
N ARG A 3 2.79 11.89 18.89
CA ARG A 3 2.54 10.45 19.10
C ARG A 3 1.90 10.17 20.48
N LYS A 4 0.71 10.73 20.73
CA LYS A 4 0.01 10.58 22.02
C LYS A 4 -0.34 9.13 22.39
N TRP A 5 -0.38 8.22 21.42
CA TRP A 5 -0.62 6.80 21.72
C TRP A 5 0.57 6.12 22.41
N GLU A 6 1.82 6.53 22.12
CA GLU A 6 3.02 5.99 22.78
C GLU A 6 2.99 6.30 24.30
N GLU A 7 2.49 7.47 24.66
CA GLU A 7 2.35 7.92 26.04
C GLU A 7 1.20 7.22 26.79
N SER A 8 0.24 6.66 26.04
CA SER A 8 -0.97 6.05 26.63
C SER A 8 -0.74 4.64 27.21
N GLY A 9 0.38 3.98 26.86
CA GLY A 9 0.65 2.59 27.20
C GLY A 9 -0.28 1.57 26.51
N LYS A 10 -1.10 2.01 25.56
CA LYS A 10 -2.01 1.14 24.80
C LYS A 10 -1.33 0.55 23.57
N LYS A 11 -1.71 -0.67 23.22
CA LYS A 11 -1.37 -1.24 21.91
C LYS A 11 -2.27 -0.59 20.87
N VAL A 12 -1.67 -0.02 19.83
CA VAL A 12 -2.39 0.68 18.75
C VAL A 12 -2.08 0.01 17.43
N VAL A 13 -3.11 -0.22 16.62
CA VAL A 13 -2.99 -0.68 15.23
C VAL A 13 -3.49 0.45 14.34
N LEU A 14 -2.69 0.85 13.37
CA LEU A 14 -3.08 1.78 12.32
C LEU A 14 -3.57 1.01 11.11
N ILE A 15 -4.74 1.33 10.61
CA ILE A 15 -5.33 0.69 9.43
C ILE A 15 -5.55 1.77 8.38
N SER A 16 -5.01 1.53 7.17
CA SER A 16 -5.31 2.32 5.99
C SER A 16 -6.05 1.44 4.98
N SER A 17 -7.22 1.90 4.54
CA SER A 17 -8.05 1.19 3.56
C SER A 17 -8.18 2.04 2.30
N HIS A 18 -7.50 1.62 1.24
CA HIS A 18 -7.54 2.22 -0.09
C HIS A 18 -6.90 1.25 -1.09
N SER A 19 -7.15 1.44 -2.38
CA SER A 19 -6.40 0.74 -3.43
C SER A 19 -5.13 1.50 -3.81
N LEU A 20 -4.20 0.83 -4.48
CA LEU A 20 -3.01 1.44 -5.09
C LEU A 20 -3.43 2.14 -6.39
N SER A 21 -3.25 1.52 -7.55
CA SER A 21 -3.86 2.02 -8.78
C SER A 21 -5.39 1.99 -8.66
N HIS A 22 -6.05 3.07 -9.08
CA HIS A 22 -7.49 3.22 -8.85
C HIS A 22 -8.21 3.71 -10.10
N ARG A 23 -8.25 2.88 -11.14
CA ARG A 23 -9.00 3.15 -12.34
C ARG A 23 -9.89 1.98 -12.70
N HIS A 24 -11.19 2.17 -12.49
CA HIS A 24 -12.20 1.17 -12.82
C HIS A 24 -12.37 1.02 -14.33
N PHE A 25 -12.78 -0.17 -14.77
CA PHE A 25 -13.27 -0.36 -16.12
C PHE A 25 -14.53 0.46 -16.36
N VAL A 26 -14.63 1.06 -17.53
CA VAL A 26 -15.79 1.90 -17.92
C VAL A 26 -16.98 1.06 -18.34
N THR A 27 -16.75 -0.18 -18.76
CA THR A 27 -17.80 -1.12 -19.16
C THR A 27 -18.26 -1.91 -17.95
N GLU A 28 -19.56 -1.86 -17.66
CA GLU A 28 -20.17 -2.74 -16.67
C GLU A 28 -19.92 -4.20 -17.03
N SER A 29 -19.36 -4.96 -16.10
CA SER A 29 -19.26 -6.39 -16.25
C SER A 29 -20.64 -7.02 -16.08
N PRO A 30 -21.09 -7.92 -16.98
CA PRO A 30 -22.35 -8.61 -16.77
C PRO A 30 -22.25 -9.49 -15.51
N LEU A 31 -23.22 -9.39 -14.64
CA LEU A 31 -23.31 -10.25 -13.46
C LEU A 31 -23.76 -11.68 -13.84
N PRO A 32 -23.21 -12.73 -13.17
CA PRO A 32 -22.18 -12.68 -12.12
C PRO A 32 -20.80 -12.30 -12.66
N GLU A 33 -20.05 -11.58 -11.85
CA GLU A 33 -18.69 -11.14 -12.19
C GLU A 33 -17.75 -12.33 -12.32
N ASP A 34 -17.06 -12.43 -13.44
CA ASP A 34 -16.07 -13.49 -13.66
C ASP A 34 -14.69 -13.02 -13.16
N MET A 35 -14.39 -13.33 -11.91
CA MET A 35 -13.12 -12.97 -11.27
C MET A 35 -11.88 -13.57 -11.96
N SER A 36 -12.04 -14.57 -12.84
CA SER A 36 -10.93 -15.12 -13.62
C SER A 36 -10.42 -14.16 -14.69
N ARG A 37 -11.20 -13.11 -15.00
CA ARG A 37 -10.86 -12.07 -15.97
C ARG A 37 -10.42 -10.77 -15.31
N GLU A 38 -10.34 -10.75 -14.00
CA GLU A 38 -9.88 -9.57 -13.26
C GLU A 38 -8.42 -9.24 -13.60
N HIS A 39 -8.19 -8.00 -13.99
CA HIS A 39 -6.86 -7.48 -14.25
C HIS A 39 -6.81 -5.97 -13.97
N ILE A 40 -5.61 -5.45 -13.82
CA ILE A 40 -5.37 -4.00 -13.69
C ILE A 40 -5.81 -3.30 -14.98
N TYR A 41 -6.27 -2.06 -14.87
CA TYR A 41 -6.78 -1.26 -15.98
C TYR A 41 -5.80 -1.22 -17.17
N ASN A 42 -4.51 -1.03 -16.90
CA ASN A 42 -3.46 -1.14 -17.92
C ASN A 42 -2.14 -1.64 -17.32
N HIS A 43 -1.26 -2.13 -18.18
CA HIS A 43 0.03 -2.70 -17.78
C HIS A 43 0.94 -1.68 -17.06
N SER A 44 0.92 -0.41 -17.46
CA SER A 44 1.72 0.62 -16.81
C SER A 44 1.36 0.80 -15.34
N GLN A 45 0.08 0.82 -15.02
CA GLN A 45 -0.38 0.89 -13.62
C GLN A 45 0.07 -0.33 -12.81
N TYR A 46 0.01 -1.53 -13.40
CA TYR A 46 0.54 -2.73 -12.75
C TYR A 46 2.04 -2.62 -12.44
N VAL A 47 2.83 -2.14 -13.38
CA VAL A 47 4.28 -1.95 -13.19
C VAL A 47 4.57 -0.98 -12.06
N TRP A 48 3.81 0.12 -11.98
CA TRP A 48 3.95 1.08 -10.89
C TRP A 48 3.51 0.52 -9.53
N ASP A 49 2.41 -0.23 -9.50
CA ASP A 49 1.98 -0.91 -8.27
C ASP A 49 3.06 -1.88 -7.77
N MET A 50 3.63 -2.69 -8.67
CA MET A 50 4.69 -3.64 -8.32
C MET A 50 5.96 -2.94 -7.86
N LYS A 51 6.35 -1.83 -8.48
CA LYS A 51 7.48 -1.01 -8.03
C LYS A 51 7.29 -0.53 -6.59
N LEU A 52 6.10 -0.02 -6.26
CA LEU A 52 5.77 0.41 -4.90
C LEU A 52 5.81 -0.77 -3.92
N VAL A 53 5.19 -1.89 -4.27
CA VAL A 53 5.17 -3.11 -3.46
C VAL A 53 6.58 -3.62 -3.16
N ASP A 54 7.46 -3.63 -4.15
CA ASP A 54 8.85 -4.09 -3.99
C ASP A 54 9.63 -3.16 -3.05
N LEU A 55 9.47 -1.84 -3.18
CA LEU A 55 10.11 -0.89 -2.28
C LEU A 55 9.63 -1.05 -0.82
N MET A 56 8.33 -1.30 -0.63
CA MET A 56 7.76 -1.56 0.70
C MET A 56 8.30 -2.89 1.28
N ARG A 57 8.35 -3.94 0.45
CA ARG A 57 8.90 -5.26 0.84
C ARG A 57 10.38 -5.16 1.22
N ASP A 58 11.14 -4.32 0.54
CA ASP A 58 12.57 -4.11 0.78
C ASP A 58 12.85 -3.13 1.94
N GLY A 59 11.83 -2.53 2.54
CA GLY A 59 11.99 -1.55 3.63
C GLY A 59 12.55 -0.21 3.18
N LYS A 60 12.46 0.13 1.90
CA LYS A 60 13.02 1.33 1.29
C LYS A 60 12.06 2.52 1.38
N MET A 61 11.69 2.90 2.59
CA MET A 61 10.66 3.92 2.83
C MET A 61 11.01 5.29 2.23
N LYS A 62 12.27 5.66 2.23
CA LYS A 62 12.71 6.92 1.59
C LYS A 62 12.41 6.91 0.09
N GLU A 63 12.71 5.81 -0.59
CA GLU A 63 12.42 5.66 -2.02
C GLU A 63 10.91 5.61 -2.28
N VAL A 64 10.12 5.00 -1.39
CA VAL A 64 8.64 5.05 -1.45
C VAL A 64 8.14 6.49 -1.44
N ILE A 65 8.65 7.31 -0.53
CA ILE A 65 8.26 8.73 -0.44
C ILE A 65 8.69 9.48 -1.70
N ASP A 66 9.89 9.25 -2.18
CA ASP A 66 10.45 9.96 -3.35
C ASP A 66 9.66 9.67 -4.63
N ILE A 67 9.15 8.44 -4.81
CA ILE A 67 8.35 8.09 -6.00
C ILE A 67 6.87 8.47 -5.90
N MET A 68 6.38 8.81 -4.72
CA MET A 68 4.94 8.98 -4.47
C MET A 68 4.24 9.98 -5.41
N PRO A 69 4.83 11.16 -5.72
CA PRO A 69 4.20 12.10 -6.65
C PRO A 69 3.99 11.50 -8.05
N GLU A 70 5.00 10.82 -8.58
CA GLU A 70 4.92 10.17 -9.89
C GLU A 70 4.00 8.95 -9.85
N PHE A 71 4.07 8.15 -8.78
CA PHE A 71 3.18 7.02 -8.57
C PHE A 71 1.72 7.43 -8.63
N THR A 72 1.33 8.47 -7.89
CA THR A 72 -0.07 8.94 -7.84
C THR A 72 -0.57 9.43 -9.19
N GLU A 73 0.27 10.10 -9.96
CA GLU A 73 -0.05 10.56 -11.30
C GLU A 73 -0.22 9.40 -12.28
N GLN A 74 0.71 8.44 -12.29
CA GLN A 74 0.73 7.33 -13.24
C GLN A 74 -0.34 6.27 -12.96
N THR A 75 -0.71 6.09 -11.70
CA THR A 75 -1.66 5.05 -11.29
C THR A 75 -3.08 5.58 -11.05
N ILE A 76 -3.26 6.90 -11.04
CA ILE A 76 -4.51 7.52 -10.60
C ILE A 76 -4.89 6.96 -9.22
N ALA A 77 -3.91 6.92 -8.32
CA ALA A 77 -4.04 6.31 -7.00
C ALA A 77 -5.24 6.87 -6.24
N GLU A 78 -5.95 5.99 -5.53
CA GLU A 78 -7.09 6.38 -4.72
C GLU A 78 -6.70 7.47 -3.72
N THR A 79 -7.43 8.58 -3.73
CA THR A 79 -7.17 9.75 -2.87
C THR A 79 -5.69 10.23 -2.92
N GLU A 80 -5.06 10.13 -4.09
CA GLU A 80 -3.63 10.46 -4.27
C GLU A 80 -2.72 9.68 -3.29
N ALA A 81 -3.05 8.42 -3.03
CA ALA A 81 -2.39 7.56 -2.02
C ALA A 81 -2.39 8.18 -0.60
N GLY A 82 -3.32 9.07 -0.31
CA GLY A 82 -3.39 9.80 0.96
C GLY A 82 -3.49 8.88 2.19
N GLY A 83 -4.23 7.78 2.08
CA GLY A 83 -4.34 6.79 3.16
C GLY A 83 -3.00 6.14 3.50
N LEU A 84 -2.23 5.72 2.51
CA LEU A 84 -0.91 5.14 2.70
C LEU A 84 0.07 6.17 3.27
N THR A 85 0.10 7.36 2.68
CA THR A 85 0.99 8.45 3.12
C THR A 85 0.70 8.85 4.57
N TRP A 86 -0.58 8.96 4.93
CA TRP A 86 -0.98 9.25 6.31
C TRP A 86 -0.49 8.16 7.29
N MET A 87 -0.70 6.90 6.94
CA MET A 87 -0.28 5.78 7.79
C MET A 87 1.24 5.75 7.98
N MET A 88 2.00 5.91 6.89
CA MET A 88 3.47 5.97 6.94
C MET A 88 3.95 7.11 7.83
N ALA A 89 3.37 8.30 7.70
CA ALA A 89 3.70 9.45 8.53
C ALA A 89 3.36 9.22 10.00
N ALA A 90 2.20 8.63 10.29
CA ALA A 90 1.78 8.30 11.64
C ALA A 90 2.71 7.26 12.30
N MET A 91 3.24 6.32 11.54
CA MET A 91 4.23 5.33 12.00
C MET A 91 5.65 5.90 12.12
N GLY A 92 5.89 7.11 11.66
CA GLY A 92 7.22 7.73 11.68
C GLY A 92 8.13 7.25 10.56
N TYR A 93 7.55 6.90 9.41
CA TYR A 93 8.26 6.45 8.21
C TYR A 93 9.15 5.21 8.47
N PRO A 94 8.55 4.03 8.68
CA PRO A 94 9.29 2.83 9.03
C PRO A 94 10.28 2.41 7.96
N GLU A 95 11.57 2.33 8.29
CA GLU A 95 12.67 1.93 7.40
C GLU A 95 13.00 0.44 7.51
N TYR A 96 11.99 -0.39 7.74
CA TYR A 96 12.11 -1.85 7.77
C TYR A 96 11.08 -2.48 6.83
N PRO A 97 11.32 -3.72 6.37
CA PRO A 97 10.44 -4.40 5.42
C PRO A 97 8.99 -4.49 5.86
N ALA A 98 8.08 -4.25 4.92
CA ALA A 98 6.69 -4.64 5.07
C ALA A 98 6.53 -6.13 4.79
N GLU A 99 5.69 -6.79 5.54
CA GLU A 99 5.19 -8.12 5.19
C GLU A 99 4.08 -7.98 4.15
N ILE A 100 4.26 -8.61 2.99
CA ILE A 100 3.32 -8.56 1.88
C ILE A 100 2.50 -9.86 1.87
N TYR A 101 1.22 -9.76 2.18
CA TYR A 101 0.32 -10.92 2.23
C TYR A 101 -0.28 -11.25 0.87
N GLY A 102 -0.45 -10.28 0.01
CA GLY A 102 -0.94 -10.51 -1.33
C GLY A 102 -1.27 -9.24 -2.08
N TYR A 103 -1.30 -9.36 -3.39
CA TYR A 103 -1.73 -8.32 -4.33
C TYR A 103 -2.71 -8.95 -5.33
N GLN A 104 -3.83 -8.28 -5.56
CA GLN A 104 -4.86 -8.73 -6.50
C GLN A 104 -5.52 -7.53 -7.18
N SER A 105 -5.89 -7.72 -8.44
CA SER A 105 -6.74 -6.75 -9.13
C SER A 105 -8.23 -6.99 -8.83
N VAL A 106 -8.98 -5.91 -8.75
CA VAL A 106 -10.45 -5.92 -8.63
C VAL A 106 -11.00 -4.78 -9.48
N ILE A 107 -11.79 -5.10 -10.48
CA ILE A 107 -12.44 -4.14 -11.41
C ILE A 107 -11.44 -3.12 -12.00
N GLY A 108 -10.23 -3.53 -12.30
CA GLY A 108 -9.17 -2.67 -12.85
C GLY A 108 -8.33 -1.93 -11.81
N THR A 109 -8.63 -2.04 -10.52
CA THR A 109 -7.85 -1.45 -9.43
C THR A 109 -6.83 -2.44 -8.87
N GLY A 110 -5.70 -1.94 -8.36
CA GLY A 110 -4.69 -2.75 -7.68
C GLY A 110 -4.87 -2.72 -6.17
N ASN A 111 -5.05 -3.86 -5.55
CA ASN A 111 -5.27 -3.98 -4.12
C ASN A 111 -4.15 -4.79 -3.46
N LEU A 112 -3.60 -4.25 -2.40
CA LEU A 112 -2.50 -4.81 -1.63
C LEU A 112 -2.93 -5.06 -0.20
N ILE A 113 -2.50 -6.19 0.38
CA ILE A 113 -2.54 -6.43 1.82
C ILE A 113 -1.10 -6.50 2.31
N ALA A 114 -0.74 -5.55 3.14
CA ALA A 114 0.59 -5.44 3.73
C ALA A 114 0.52 -4.98 5.19
N ALA A 115 1.54 -5.31 5.96
CA ALA A 115 1.68 -4.86 7.33
C ALA A 115 3.14 -4.52 7.66
N TRP A 116 3.33 -3.53 8.51
CA TRP A 116 4.59 -3.24 9.18
C TRP A 116 4.47 -3.56 10.66
N ASP A 117 5.19 -4.57 11.13
CA ASP A 117 5.24 -4.92 12.53
C ASP A 117 6.58 -4.51 13.14
N PRO A 118 6.62 -3.46 13.98
CA PRO A 118 7.86 -3.02 14.63
C PRO A 118 8.44 -4.07 15.58
N LEU A 119 7.65 -5.02 16.05
CA LEU A 119 8.12 -6.10 16.92
C LEU A 119 8.88 -7.17 16.12
N GLU A 120 8.47 -7.43 14.89
CA GLU A 120 9.19 -8.34 14.00
C GLU A 120 10.55 -7.74 13.60
N ALA A 121 10.59 -6.45 13.25
CA ALA A 121 11.81 -5.73 12.92
C ALA A 121 12.85 -5.75 14.05
N THR A 122 12.41 -5.75 15.33
CA THR A 122 13.30 -5.84 16.50
C THR A 122 13.78 -7.26 16.78
N ARG A 123 13.05 -8.30 16.40
CA ARG A 123 13.45 -9.70 16.58
C ARG A 123 14.64 -10.11 15.73
N GLU A 124 14.75 -9.57 14.51
CA GLU A 124 15.86 -9.86 13.60
C GLU A 124 17.19 -9.27 14.08
N ILE A 125 17.17 -8.25 14.94
CA ILE A 125 18.38 -7.58 15.46
C ILE A 125 18.96 -8.34 16.67
N VAL A 126 18.22 -9.24 17.31
CA VAL A 126 18.62 -9.95 18.52
C VAL A 126 19.23 -11.34 18.22
N LEU A 127 19.29 -11.73 16.97
CA LEU A 127 19.96 -12.94 16.47
C LEU A 127 21.34 -12.63 15.93
#